data_443abe396dde48b188c89a88f0f4c4b5
#
_entry.id   443abe396dde48b188c89a88f0f4c4b5
#
_cell.length_a   1.000
_cell.length_b   1.000
_cell.length_c   1.000
_cell.angle_alpha   90.00
_cell.angle_beta   90.00
_cell.angle_gamma   90.00
#
_symmetry.space_group_name_H-M   'P 1'
#
loop_
_entity.id
_entity.type
_entity.pdbx_description
1 polymer ?
#
loop_
_entity_poly.entity_id
_entity_poly.type
_entity_poly.pdbx_seq_one_letter_code
_entity_poly.pdbx_strand_id
1 'polypeptide(L)'
;MFITRVVFKGFKRFIHNNIQELDVVFTSEFQLILGTNGCGKSSLMREMTLFPPHKSLFDKNGYRKIWAKHRGSVYYVHNDYATDKHSIEKDGEILFENLNPTMMAGVIKDLFNIDRTIADIITDKKKFSLMSPNERRDIIMSSSGINTEVGLDILNKLREQKSYCKEYLKNISKRLVTEENNVPSETHVEELNKRKADIIHDLSVLDTIANQAVDNVSEWEMSDKVKREKTYGFCMAL
;
A
#
# COMPACT_ATOMS: atom_id res chain seq x y z
N MET A 1 15.30 5.22 9.05
CA MET A 1 15.83 6.05 7.93
C MET A 1 15.71 7.52 8.32
N PHE A 2 16.75 8.31 8.11
CA PHE A 2 16.80 9.74 8.44
C PHE A 2 17.38 10.54 7.27
N ILE A 3 16.65 11.56 6.80
CA ILE A 3 17.12 12.46 5.74
C ILE A 3 18.03 13.52 6.38
N THR A 4 19.27 13.64 5.91
CA THR A 4 20.27 14.56 6.46
C THR A 4 20.42 15.85 5.67
N ARG A 5 20.12 15.83 4.37
CA ARG A 5 20.19 17.01 3.51
C ARG A 5 19.29 16.87 2.31
N VAL A 6 18.71 17.97 1.87
CA VAL A 6 17.89 18.04 0.66
C VAL A 6 18.27 19.29 -0.12
N VAL A 7 18.49 19.13 -1.43
CA VAL A 7 18.72 20.25 -2.34
C VAL A 7 17.69 20.20 -3.45
N PHE A 8 17.03 21.32 -3.70
CA PHE A 8 16.10 21.52 -4.82
C PHE A 8 16.59 22.65 -5.68
N LYS A 9 16.69 22.44 -6.99
CA LYS A 9 16.92 23.48 -7.97
C LYS A 9 15.85 23.44 -9.04
N GLY A 10 15.35 24.61 -9.42
CA GLY A 10 14.33 24.70 -10.46
C GLY A 10 12.97 24.12 -10.06
N PHE A 11 12.68 23.98 -8.77
CA PHE A 11 11.36 23.53 -8.29
C PHE A 11 10.37 24.67 -8.39
N LYS A 12 9.38 24.57 -9.28
CA LYS A 12 8.46 25.66 -9.66
C LYS A 12 7.76 26.34 -8.50
N ARG A 13 7.38 25.54 -7.46
CA ARG A 13 6.73 26.12 -6.27
C ARG A 13 7.64 27.00 -5.43
N PHE A 14 8.95 26.78 -5.47
CA PHE A 14 9.92 27.63 -4.80
C PHE A 14 10.26 28.86 -5.65
N ILE A 15 10.31 28.70 -6.97
CA ILE A 15 10.54 29.81 -7.90
C ILE A 15 9.47 30.89 -7.77
N HIS A 16 8.19 30.52 -7.53
CA HIS A 16 7.13 31.49 -7.24
C HIS A 16 7.41 32.35 -6.00
N ASN A 17 8.28 31.90 -5.10
CA ASN A 17 8.76 32.63 -3.94
C ASN A 17 10.16 33.21 -4.13
N ASN A 18 10.63 33.36 -5.37
CA ASN A 18 11.97 33.83 -5.74
C ASN A 18 13.12 32.96 -5.21
N ILE A 19 12.87 31.68 -4.92
CA ILE A 19 13.88 30.72 -4.48
C ILE A 19 14.24 29.84 -5.66
N GLN A 20 15.37 30.10 -6.29
CA GLN A 20 15.88 29.33 -7.44
C GLN A 20 16.47 28.00 -7.01
N GLU A 21 17.15 28.00 -5.88
CA GLU A 21 17.76 26.83 -5.26
C GLU A 21 17.54 26.86 -3.75
N LEU A 22 17.13 25.73 -3.19
CA LEU A 22 16.94 25.56 -1.77
C LEU A 22 17.84 24.41 -1.30
N ASP A 23 18.72 24.69 -0.35
CA ASP A 23 19.58 23.71 0.32
C ASP A 23 19.27 23.70 1.81
N VAL A 24 18.82 22.55 2.32
CA VAL A 24 18.45 22.37 3.71
C VAL A 24 19.20 21.18 4.30
N VAL A 25 19.94 21.46 5.38
CA VAL A 25 20.66 20.44 6.16
C VAL A 25 19.91 20.17 7.45
N PHE A 26 19.69 18.91 7.76
CA PHE A 26 19.01 18.44 8.96
C PHE A 26 20.05 17.86 9.93
N THR A 27 20.24 18.52 11.05
CA THR A 27 21.29 18.18 12.03
C THR A 27 20.79 17.35 13.20
N SER A 28 19.48 17.26 13.39
CA SER A 28 18.86 16.49 14.47
C SER A 28 17.64 15.70 13.98
N GLU A 29 17.20 14.73 14.75
CA GLU A 29 16.03 13.91 14.45
C GLU A 29 14.72 14.72 14.46
N PHE A 30 14.68 15.78 15.25
CA PHE A 30 13.54 16.69 15.34
C PHE A 30 13.92 18.06 14.75
N GLN A 31 13.18 18.48 13.74
CA GLN A 31 13.38 19.75 13.04
C GLN A 31 12.07 20.53 12.98
N LEU A 32 12.12 21.81 13.32
CA LEU A 32 10.98 22.70 13.22
C LEU A 32 11.18 23.65 12.03
N ILE A 33 10.28 23.57 11.04
CA ILE A 33 10.29 24.44 9.87
C ILE A 33 9.30 25.58 10.09
N LEU A 34 9.84 26.78 10.31
CA LEU A 34 9.05 27.99 10.53
C LEU A 34 9.05 28.87 9.26
N GLY A 35 8.00 29.63 9.10
CA GLY A 35 7.86 30.60 8.03
C GLY A 35 6.41 31.06 7.83
N THR A 36 6.22 32.13 7.09
CA THR A 36 4.91 32.70 6.76
C THR A 36 4.05 31.76 5.89
N ASN A 37 2.77 32.02 5.81
CA ASN A 37 1.89 31.27 4.90
C ASN A 37 2.33 31.48 3.45
N GLY A 38 2.35 30.42 2.66
CA GLY A 38 2.77 30.49 1.25
C GLY A 38 4.28 30.32 1.02
N CYS A 39 5.17 30.40 2.03
CA CYS A 39 6.64 30.31 1.82
C CYS A 39 7.16 28.95 1.36
N GLY A 40 6.30 27.93 1.19
CA GLY A 40 6.71 26.64 0.63
C GLY A 40 6.95 25.50 1.64
N LYS A 41 6.66 25.69 2.95
CA LYS A 41 6.85 24.65 3.99
C LYS A 41 6.20 23.32 3.62
N SER A 42 4.91 23.34 3.28
CA SER A 42 4.18 22.14 2.88
C SER A 42 4.69 21.54 1.57
N SER A 43 5.22 22.38 0.66
CA SER A 43 5.83 21.92 -0.58
C SER A 43 7.15 21.20 -0.33
N LEU A 44 7.96 21.72 0.60
CA LEU A 44 9.19 21.05 1.05
C LEU A 44 8.85 19.70 1.69
N MET A 45 7.93 19.67 2.65
CA MET A 45 7.55 18.45 3.36
C MET A 45 7.04 17.36 2.39
N ARG A 46 6.20 17.74 1.44
CA ARG A 46 5.66 16.79 0.44
C ARG A 46 6.73 16.17 -0.45
N GLU A 47 7.78 16.90 -0.75
CA GLU A 47 8.84 16.42 -1.64
C GLU A 47 10.06 15.83 -0.87
N MET A 48 10.02 15.78 0.46
CA MET A 48 11.01 15.10 1.31
C MET A 48 10.80 13.58 1.34
N THR A 49 10.75 12.97 0.16
CA THR A 49 10.68 11.51 -0.01
C THR A 49 11.83 11.07 -0.90
N LEU A 50 12.26 9.82 -0.80
CA LEU A 50 13.26 9.28 -1.72
C LEU A 50 12.70 9.10 -3.13
N PHE A 51 11.38 8.92 -3.27
CA PHE A 51 10.72 8.73 -4.56
C PHE A 51 10.82 9.99 -5.44
N PRO A 52 11.13 9.84 -6.74
CA PRO A 52 11.23 10.98 -7.64
C PRO A 52 9.88 11.70 -7.76
N PRO A 53 9.85 13.03 -7.55
CA PRO A 53 8.71 13.86 -7.91
C PRO A 53 8.39 13.80 -9.40
N HIS A 54 7.19 14.23 -9.75
CA HIS A 54 6.82 14.33 -11.15
C HIS A 54 7.62 15.44 -11.85
N LYS A 55 8.13 15.17 -13.06
CA LYS A 55 8.96 16.09 -13.87
C LYS A 55 8.31 17.46 -14.08
N SER A 56 6.98 17.52 -14.22
CA SER A 56 6.26 18.79 -14.41
C SER A 56 6.41 19.81 -13.27
N LEU A 57 6.84 19.35 -12.09
CA LEU A 57 7.07 20.20 -10.91
C LEU A 57 8.42 20.96 -10.99
N PHE A 58 9.27 20.62 -11.93
CA PHE A 58 10.59 21.22 -12.10
C PHE A 58 10.71 21.94 -13.44
N ASP A 59 11.63 22.88 -13.51
CA ASP A 59 12.06 23.48 -14.77
C ASP A 59 12.93 22.48 -15.56
N LYS A 60 13.19 22.82 -16.84
CA LYS A 60 13.94 21.94 -17.77
C LYS A 60 15.32 21.52 -17.26
N ASN A 61 15.98 22.38 -16.47
CA ASN A 61 17.31 22.14 -15.89
C ASN A 61 17.24 21.94 -14.37
N GLY A 62 16.06 21.56 -13.87
CA GLY A 62 15.85 21.32 -12.45
C GLY A 62 16.44 20.00 -12.00
N TYR A 63 16.82 19.93 -10.73
CA TYR A 63 17.22 18.69 -10.08
C TYR A 63 16.82 18.67 -8.61
N ARG A 64 16.81 17.47 -8.06
CA ARG A 64 16.68 17.24 -6.63
C ARG A 64 17.78 16.30 -6.16
N LYS A 65 18.41 16.62 -5.04
CA LYS A 65 19.39 15.77 -4.36
C LYS A 65 18.95 15.53 -2.93
N ILE A 66 19.04 14.28 -2.48
CA ILE A 66 18.70 13.88 -1.11
C ILE A 66 19.82 13.02 -0.55
N TRP A 67 20.24 13.33 0.67
CA TRP A 67 21.12 12.47 1.46
C TRP A 67 20.31 11.87 2.61
N ALA A 68 20.38 10.56 2.76
CA ALA A 68 19.66 9.82 3.80
C ALA A 68 20.57 8.81 4.48
N LYS A 69 20.46 8.71 5.80
CA LYS A 69 21.11 7.64 6.58
C LYS A 69 20.13 6.49 6.79
N HIS A 70 20.55 5.27 6.48
CA HIS A 70 19.78 4.05 6.70
C HIS A 70 20.71 2.89 7.06
N ARG A 71 20.45 2.23 8.18
CA ARG A 71 21.24 1.06 8.67
C ARG A 71 22.74 1.30 8.68
N GLY A 72 23.17 2.48 9.12
CA GLY A 72 24.59 2.85 9.22
C GLY A 72 25.24 3.40 7.95
N SER A 73 24.62 3.24 6.78
CA SER A 73 25.11 3.76 5.51
C SER A 73 24.48 5.07 5.12
N VAL A 74 25.19 5.87 4.32
CA VAL A 74 24.73 7.12 3.73
C VAL A 74 24.34 6.87 2.27
N TYR A 75 23.09 7.16 1.95
CA TYR A 75 22.57 7.08 0.58
C TYR A 75 22.43 8.47 0.02
N TYR A 76 22.89 8.64 -1.22
CA TYR A 76 22.70 9.85 -2.01
C TYR A 76 21.78 9.53 -3.19
N VAL A 77 20.68 10.26 -3.28
CA VAL A 77 19.68 10.13 -4.33
C VAL A 77 19.69 11.38 -5.18
N HIS A 78 19.97 11.24 -6.46
CA HIS A 78 19.95 12.33 -7.42
C HIS A 78 18.84 12.11 -8.45
N ASN A 79 18.00 13.13 -8.60
CA ASN A 79 16.94 13.16 -9.60
C ASN A 79 17.25 14.33 -10.56
N ASP A 80 17.66 14.02 -11.79
CA ASP A 80 17.89 15.00 -12.84
C ASP A 80 16.64 15.06 -13.75
N TYR A 81 16.05 16.23 -13.84
CA TYR A 81 14.85 16.46 -14.66
C TYR A 81 15.15 17.02 -16.05
N ALA A 82 16.40 17.37 -16.33
CA ALA A 82 16.83 17.72 -17.69
C ALA A 82 16.84 16.47 -18.57
N THR A 83 17.44 15.40 -18.08
CA THR A 83 17.57 14.12 -18.78
C THR A 83 16.48 13.10 -18.41
N ASP A 84 15.71 13.35 -17.34
CA ASP A 84 14.75 12.44 -16.73
C ASP A 84 15.40 11.12 -16.26
N LYS A 85 16.65 11.23 -15.83
CA LYS A 85 17.46 10.13 -15.33
C LYS A 85 17.78 10.34 -13.85
N HIS A 86 17.81 9.23 -13.13
CA HIS A 86 17.99 9.24 -11.69
C HIS A 86 19.12 8.30 -11.30
N SER A 87 19.79 8.60 -10.19
CA SER A 87 20.85 7.74 -9.64
C SER A 87 20.75 7.59 -8.13
N ILE A 88 21.30 6.49 -7.64
CA ILE A 88 21.46 6.19 -6.22
C ILE A 88 22.90 5.79 -5.97
N GLU A 89 23.53 6.44 -5.01
CA GLU A 89 24.85 6.11 -4.49
C GLU A 89 24.71 5.64 -3.02
N LYS A 90 25.61 4.79 -2.60
CA LYS A 90 25.73 4.33 -1.21
C LYS A 90 27.19 4.50 -0.78
N ASP A 91 27.41 5.24 0.30
CA ASP A 91 28.73 5.50 0.88
C ASP A 91 29.77 6.03 -0.14
N GLY A 92 29.29 6.77 -1.17
CA GLY A 92 30.09 7.33 -2.25
C GLY A 92 30.28 6.43 -3.47
N GLU A 93 29.76 5.22 -3.46
CA GLU A 93 29.75 4.31 -4.61
C GLU A 93 28.43 4.33 -5.34
N ILE A 94 28.44 4.37 -6.67
CA ILE A 94 27.25 4.33 -7.50
C ILE A 94 26.66 2.93 -7.46
N LEU A 95 25.46 2.79 -6.88
CA LEU A 95 24.72 1.54 -6.92
C LEU A 95 23.90 1.41 -8.20
N PHE A 96 23.23 2.48 -8.58
CA PHE A 96 22.34 2.51 -9.74
C PHE A 96 22.45 3.88 -10.42
N GLU A 97 22.50 3.88 -11.73
CA GLU A 97 22.48 5.09 -12.54
C GLU A 97 21.53 4.96 -13.74
N ASN A 98 21.19 6.08 -14.35
CA ASN A 98 20.34 6.14 -15.54
C ASN A 98 18.94 5.50 -15.37
N LEU A 99 18.44 5.46 -14.12
CA LEU A 99 17.12 4.93 -13.83
C LEU A 99 16.02 5.87 -14.33
N ASN A 100 14.96 5.30 -14.90
CA ASN A 100 13.71 6.03 -15.11
C ASN A 100 12.91 6.11 -13.78
N PRO A 101 11.87 6.98 -13.68
CA PRO A 101 11.10 7.15 -12.44
C PRO A 101 10.46 5.87 -11.90
N THR A 102 10.04 4.96 -12.79
CA THR A 102 9.39 3.69 -12.39
C THR A 102 10.43 2.71 -11.83
N MET A 103 11.56 2.54 -12.51
CA MET A 103 12.66 1.71 -12.03
C MET A 103 13.20 2.23 -10.69
N MET A 104 13.36 3.55 -10.59
CA MET A 104 13.80 4.21 -9.35
C MET A 104 12.87 3.89 -8.18
N ALA A 105 11.55 3.93 -8.41
CA ALA A 105 10.57 3.59 -7.37
C ALA A 105 10.67 2.13 -6.91
N GLY A 106 10.93 1.20 -7.83
CA GLY A 106 11.19 -0.21 -7.51
C GLY A 106 12.44 -0.38 -6.65
N VAL A 107 13.56 0.21 -7.08
CA VAL A 107 14.84 0.16 -6.34
C VAL A 107 14.71 0.74 -4.93
N ILE A 108 14.01 1.88 -4.77
CA ILE A 108 13.76 2.49 -3.46
C ILE A 108 12.94 1.56 -2.57
N LYS A 109 11.89 0.92 -3.12
CA LYS A 109 11.09 -0.05 -2.39
C LYS A 109 11.95 -1.20 -1.88
N ASP A 110 12.80 -1.76 -2.73
CA ASP A 110 13.65 -2.91 -2.39
C ASP A 110 14.75 -2.56 -1.38
N LEU A 111 15.42 -1.41 -1.55
CA LEU A 111 16.51 -0.99 -0.66
C LEU A 111 16.03 -0.55 0.73
N PHE A 112 14.92 0.16 0.80
CA PHE A 112 14.46 0.80 2.04
C PHE A 112 13.23 0.15 2.64
N ASN A 113 12.62 -0.82 1.94
CA ASN A 113 11.34 -1.45 2.31
C ASN A 113 10.21 -0.42 2.58
N ILE A 114 10.16 0.60 1.74
CA ILE A 114 9.16 1.68 1.83
C ILE A 114 8.32 1.63 0.56
N ASP A 115 7.00 1.55 0.73
CA ASP A 115 6.07 1.70 -0.38
C ASP A 115 5.82 3.18 -0.69
N ARG A 116 5.65 3.52 -1.97
CA ARG A 116 5.38 4.89 -2.40
C ARG A 116 4.09 5.45 -1.79
N THR A 117 3.07 4.64 -1.66
CA THR A 117 1.80 5.05 -1.07
C THR A 117 1.95 5.42 0.40
N ILE A 118 2.76 4.67 1.15
CA ILE A 118 3.09 4.98 2.54
C ILE A 118 3.87 6.29 2.63
N ALA A 119 4.87 6.48 1.77
CA ALA A 119 5.62 7.74 1.72
C ALA A 119 4.71 8.94 1.38
N ASP A 120 3.79 8.78 0.45
CA ASP A 120 2.83 9.84 0.08
C ASP A 120 1.85 10.17 1.21
N ILE A 121 1.48 9.20 2.06
CA ILE A 121 0.65 9.43 3.26
C ILE A 121 1.44 10.19 4.33
N ILE A 122 2.66 9.74 4.63
CA ILE A 122 3.53 10.37 5.63
C ILE A 122 3.81 11.83 5.28
N THR A 123 3.96 12.14 3.99
CA THR A 123 4.24 13.49 3.50
C THR A 123 2.99 14.32 3.17
N ASP A 124 1.80 13.86 3.54
CA ASP A 124 0.51 14.52 3.28
C ASP A 124 0.22 14.78 1.79
N LYS A 125 0.82 13.98 0.89
CA LYS A 125 0.43 13.97 -0.53
C LYS A 125 -0.88 13.25 -0.74
N LYS A 126 -1.12 12.16 0.01
CA LYS A 126 -2.39 11.43 0.07
C LYS A 126 -2.91 11.44 1.49
N LYS A 127 -4.20 11.73 1.64
CA LYS A 127 -4.87 11.69 2.95
C LYS A 127 -5.44 10.31 3.20
N PHE A 128 -4.92 9.61 4.19
CA PHE A 128 -5.40 8.28 4.60
C PHE A 128 -6.91 8.27 4.88
N SER A 129 -7.45 9.35 5.48
CA SER A 129 -8.87 9.50 5.78
C SER A 129 -9.78 9.54 4.55
N LEU A 130 -9.27 9.96 3.39
CA LEU A 130 -10.03 10.07 2.14
C LEU A 130 -9.94 8.81 1.26
N MET A 131 -9.13 7.83 1.66
CA MET A 131 -9.00 6.57 0.94
C MET A 131 -10.21 5.66 1.18
N SER A 132 -10.50 4.80 0.22
CA SER A 132 -11.51 3.76 0.37
C SER A 132 -11.13 2.78 1.50
N PRO A 133 -12.11 2.09 2.11
CA PRO A 133 -11.82 1.07 3.12
C PRO A 133 -10.86 -0.02 2.64
N ASN A 134 -10.96 -0.43 1.38
CA ASN A 134 -10.07 -1.45 0.80
C ASN A 134 -8.63 -0.94 0.67
N GLU A 135 -8.42 0.26 0.14
CA GLU A 135 -7.08 0.86 0.06
C GLU A 135 -6.44 1.03 1.44
N ARG A 136 -7.20 1.49 2.44
CA ARG A 136 -6.70 1.61 3.82
C ARG A 136 -6.27 0.27 4.39
N ARG A 137 -7.10 -0.77 4.19
CA ARG A 137 -6.77 -2.12 4.61
C ARG A 137 -5.49 -2.62 3.95
N ASP A 138 -5.37 -2.48 2.62
CA ASP A 138 -4.21 -2.97 1.87
C ASP A 138 -2.91 -2.28 2.32
N ILE A 139 -2.97 -0.99 2.66
CA ILE A 139 -1.83 -0.25 3.22
C ILE A 139 -1.46 -0.77 4.61
N ILE A 140 -2.43 -0.98 5.49
CA ILE A 140 -2.17 -1.53 6.84
C ILE A 140 -1.55 -2.93 6.73
N MET A 141 -2.12 -3.76 5.85
CA MET A 141 -1.63 -5.13 5.63
C MET A 141 -0.20 -5.15 5.09
N SER A 142 0.09 -4.34 4.06
CA SER A 142 1.45 -4.24 3.49
C SER A 142 2.48 -3.69 4.50
N SER A 143 2.04 -2.80 5.39
CA SER A 143 2.91 -2.19 6.42
C SER A 143 3.18 -3.12 7.60
N SER A 144 2.29 -4.08 7.87
CA SER A 144 2.40 -4.98 9.02
C SER A 144 3.52 -6.02 8.87
N GLY A 145 4.09 -6.19 7.67
CA GLY A 145 5.08 -7.22 7.36
C GLY A 145 4.52 -8.66 7.44
N ILE A 146 3.20 -8.79 7.60
CA ILE A 146 2.50 -10.07 7.63
C ILE A 146 2.28 -10.50 6.19
N ASN A 147 2.77 -11.69 5.81
CA ASN A 147 2.46 -12.25 4.50
C ASN A 147 1.02 -12.78 4.50
N THR A 148 0.08 -11.88 4.21
CA THR A 148 -1.36 -12.17 4.15
C THR A 148 -1.82 -12.55 2.74
N GLU A 149 -0.93 -12.56 1.74
CA GLU A 149 -1.28 -12.84 0.35
C GLU A 149 -2.01 -14.18 0.21
N VAL A 150 -1.49 -15.22 0.85
CA VAL A 150 -2.10 -16.56 0.80
C VAL A 150 -3.49 -16.56 1.45
N GLY A 151 -3.63 -15.91 2.61
CA GLY A 151 -4.91 -15.81 3.31
C GLY A 151 -5.96 -15.00 2.52
N LEU A 152 -5.54 -13.88 1.91
CA LEU A 152 -6.42 -13.07 1.06
C LEU A 152 -6.80 -13.80 -0.23
N ASP A 153 -5.89 -14.54 -0.85
CA ASP A 153 -6.16 -15.33 -2.05
C ASP A 153 -7.18 -16.44 -1.77
N ILE A 154 -7.03 -17.16 -0.64
CA ILE A 154 -8.01 -18.14 -0.18
C ILE A 154 -9.37 -17.49 0.07
N LEU A 155 -9.41 -16.36 0.76
CA LEU A 155 -10.64 -15.64 1.06
C LEU A 155 -11.35 -15.11 -0.19
N ASN A 156 -10.60 -14.65 -1.19
CA ASN A 156 -11.16 -14.22 -2.46
C ASN A 156 -11.73 -15.41 -3.24
N LYS A 157 -11.01 -16.54 -3.32
CA LYS A 157 -11.50 -17.77 -3.95
C LYS A 157 -12.79 -18.29 -3.28
N LEU A 158 -12.86 -18.25 -1.95
CA LEU A 158 -14.09 -18.63 -1.22
C LEU A 158 -15.26 -17.68 -1.53
N ARG A 159 -15.02 -16.37 -1.63
CA ARG A 159 -16.03 -15.39 -2.02
C ARG A 159 -16.54 -15.61 -3.45
N GLU A 160 -15.66 -15.93 -4.38
CA GLU A 160 -16.02 -16.24 -5.77
C GLU A 160 -16.86 -17.52 -5.82
N GLN A 161 -16.46 -18.58 -5.12
CA GLN A 161 -17.25 -19.82 -5.01
C GLN A 161 -18.62 -19.57 -4.39
N LYS A 162 -18.70 -18.80 -3.29
CA LYS A 162 -19.97 -18.40 -2.68
C LYS A 162 -20.87 -17.63 -3.65
N SER A 163 -20.31 -16.70 -4.41
CA SER A 163 -21.07 -15.96 -5.45
C SER A 163 -21.59 -16.87 -6.54
N TYR A 164 -20.77 -17.79 -7.04
CA TYR A 164 -21.16 -18.79 -8.03
C TYR A 164 -22.28 -19.68 -7.51
N CYS A 165 -22.18 -20.21 -6.30
CA CYS A 165 -23.24 -21.03 -5.69
C CYS A 165 -24.56 -20.25 -5.53
N LYS A 166 -24.51 -18.98 -5.14
CA LYS A 166 -25.71 -18.13 -5.03
C LYS A 166 -26.38 -17.91 -6.39
N GLU A 167 -25.59 -17.67 -7.43
CA GLU A 167 -26.11 -17.51 -8.79
C GLU A 167 -26.72 -18.81 -9.32
N TYR A 168 -26.07 -19.94 -9.07
CA TYR A 168 -26.56 -21.26 -9.41
C TYR A 168 -27.92 -21.58 -8.74
N LEU A 169 -28.02 -21.31 -7.43
CA LEU A 169 -29.30 -21.44 -6.69
C LEU A 169 -30.40 -20.55 -7.26
N LYS A 170 -30.07 -19.30 -7.61
CA LYS A 170 -31.03 -18.37 -8.22
C LYS A 170 -31.53 -18.89 -9.57
N ASN A 171 -30.64 -19.49 -10.36
CA ASN A 171 -31.00 -20.07 -11.66
C ASN A 171 -31.86 -21.34 -11.52
N ILE A 172 -31.54 -22.23 -10.54
CA ILE A 172 -32.40 -23.39 -10.23
C ILE A 172 -33.77 -22.95 -9.74
N SER A 173 -33.82 -21.96 -8.82
CA SER A 173 -35.09 -21.45 -8.33
C SER A 173 -35.98 -20.87 -9.44
N LYS A 174 -35.37 -20.18 -10.42
CA LYS A 174 -36.10 -19.70 -11.61
C LYS A 174 -36.61 -20.84 -12.50
N ARG A 175 -35.79 -21.90 -12.68
CA ARG A 175 -36.20 -23.08 -13.46
C ARG A 175 -37.33 -23.84 -12.77
N LEU A 176 -37.29 -24.03 -11.44
CA LEU A 176 -38.36 -24.64 -10.69
C LEU A 176 -39.69 -23.90 -10.87
N VAL A 177 -39.69 -22.57 -10.79
CA VAL A 177 -40.91 -21.77 -11.00
C VAL A 177 -41.46 -21.88 -12.44
N THR A 178 -40.57 -22.02 -13.45
CA THR A 178 -40.98 -22.23 -14.84
C THR A 178 -41.45 -23.66 -15.13
N GLU A 179 -40.89 -24.65 -14.41
CA GLU A 179 -41.30 -26.07 -14.59
C GLU A 179 -42.52 -26.44 -13.75
N GLU A 180 -42.82 -25.76 -12.61
CA GLU A 180 -44.08 -25.87 -11.90
C GLU A 180 -45.30 -25.50 -12.76
N ASN A 181 -45.12 -24.65 -13.79
CA ASN A 181 -46.15 -24.30 -14.78
C ASN A 181 -46.28 -25.32 -15.92
N ASN A 182 -45.33 -26.27 -16.07
CA ASN A 182 -45.38 -27.35 -17.05
C ASN A 182 -45.33 -28.68 -16.30
N VAL A 183 -46.46 -29.08 -15.68
CA VAL A 183 -46.68 -30.30 -14.89
C VAL A 183 -45.68 -31.42 -15.21
N PRO A 184 -44.52 -31.53 -14.50
CA PRO A 184 -43.66 -32.71 -14.56
C PRO A 184 -44.11 -33.70 -13.50
N SER A 185 -43.79 -34.98 -13.72
CA SER A 185 -44.09 -36.05 -12.77
C SER A 185 -43.54 -35.72 -11.37
N GLU A 186 -44.29 -36.07 -10.31
CA GLU A 186 -43.92 -35.86 -8.86
C GLU A 186 -42.50 -36.28 -8.53
N THR A 187 -41.98 -37.33 -9.18
CA THR A 187 -40.61 -37.84 -9.02
C THR A 187 -39.50 -36.82 -9.42
N HIS A 188 -39.74 -35.98 -10.41
CA HIS A 188 -38.73 -34.98 -10.86
C HIS A 188 -38.69 -33.78 -9.87
N VAL A 189 -39.84 -33.42 -9.29
CA VAL A 189 -39.90 -32.35 -8.29
C VAL A 189 -39.20 -32.78 -6.98
N GLU A 190 -39.34 -34.04 -6.58
CA GLU A 190 -38.62 -34.59 -5.41
C GLU A 190 -37.11 -34.62 -5.60
N GLU A 191 -36.62 -35.02 -6.78
CA GLU A 191 -35.18 -35.01 -7.10
C GLU A 191 -34.58 -33.59 -7.09
N LEU A 192 -35.30 -32.61 -7.65
CA LEU A 192 -34.89 -31.21 -7.64
C LEU A 192 -34.89 -30.60 -6.23
N ASN A 193 -35.88 -30.95 -5.42
CA ASN A 193 -35.94 -30.53 -4.01
C ASN A 193 -34.81 -31.14 -3.18
N LYS A 194 -34.44 -32.40 -3.43
CA LYS A 194 -33.29 -33.03 -2.81
C LYS A 194 -31.99 -32.32 -3.17
N ARG A 195 -31.74 -32.07 -4.46
CA ARG A 195 -30.55 -31.31 -4.93
C ARG A 195 -30.51 -29.90 -4.35
N LYS A 196 -31.64 -29.23 -4.22
CA LYS A 196 -31.74 -27.93 -3.56
C LYS A 196 -31.31 -27.99 -2.11
N ALA A 197 -31.74 -29.01 -1.37
CA ALA A 197 -31.38 -29.23 0.04
C ALA A 197 -29.85 -29.48 0.18
N ASP A 198 -29.27 -30.31 -0.70
CA ASP A 198 -27.84 -30.62 -0.70
C ASP A 198 -27.01 -29.35 -0.93
N ILE A 199 -27.39 -28.50 -1.93
CA ILE A 199 -26.70 -27.24 -2.20
C ILE A 199 -26.82 -26.25 -1.03
N ILE A 200 -27.97 -26.18 -0.37
CA ILE A 200 -28.14 -25.33 0.83
C ILE A 200 -27.26 -25.83 1.97
N HIS A 201 -27.13 -27.14 2.14
CA HIS A 201 -26.21 -27.74 3.11
C HIS A 201 -24.75 -27.36 2.80
N ASP A 202 -24.32 -27.54 1.56
CA ASP A 202 -22.94 -27.20 1.13
C ASP A 202 -22.63 -25.70 1.34
N LEU A 203 -23.60 -24.82 1.07
CA LEU A 203 -23.47 -23.40 1.35
C LEU A 203 -23.30 -23.11 2.84
N SER A 204 -24.05 -23.81 3.71
CA SER A 204 -23.92 -23.63 5.16
C SER A 204 -22.55 -24.08 5.67
N VAL A 205 -22.00 -25.16 5.09
CA VAL A 205 -20.65 -25.64 5.39
C VAL A 205 -19.60 -24.63 4.95
N LEU A 206 -19.73 -24.10 3.73
CA LEU A 206 -18.81 -23.06 3.21
C LEU A 206 -18.86 -21.78 4.04
N ASP A 207 -20.05 -21.34 4.49
CA ASP A 207 -20.19 -20.19 5.39
C ASP A 207 -19.50 -20.46 6.75
N THR A 208 -19.61 -21.67 7.27
CA THR A 208 -18.94 -22.07 8.52
C THR A 208 -17.42 -22.05 8.36
N ILE A 209 -16.90 -22.63 7.27
CA ILE A 209 -15.46 -22.63 6.96
C ILE A 209 -14.94 -21.21 6.75
N ALA A 210 -15.69 -20.36 6.04
CA ALA A 210 -15.33 -18.96 5.83
C ALA A 210 -15.28 -18.18 7.15
N ASN A 211 -16.24 -18.39 8.04
CA ASN A 211 -16.26 -17.75 9.35
C ASN A 211 -15.11 -18.25 10.24
N GLN A 212 -14.86 -19.56 10.28
CA GLN A 212 -13.70 -20.13 10.99
C GLN A 212 -12.37 -19.61 10.47
N ALA A 213 -12.23 -19.43 9.15
CA ALA A 213 -11.02 -18.83 8.57
C ALA A 213 -10.83 -17.36 9.01
N VAL A 214 -11.91 -16.59 9.12
CA VAL A 214 -11.87 -15.22 9.64
C VAL A 214 -11.52 -15.21 11.13
N ASP A 215 -12.11 -16.09 11.92
CA ASP A 215 -11.82 -16.21 13.35
C ASP A 215 -10.36 -16.65 13.59
N ASN A 216 -9.87 -17.62 12.86
CA ASN A 216 -8.47 -18.06 12.93
C ASN A 216 -7.49 -16.96 12.56
N VAL A 217 -7.80 -16.11 11.57
CA VAL A 217 -6.97 -14.95 11.22
C VAL A 217 -6.97 -13.94 12.36
N SER A 218 -8.14 -13.68 12.96
CA SER A 218 -8.25 -12.74 14.09
C SER A 218 -7.52 -13.24 15.34
N GLU A 219 -7.61 -14.55 15.66
CA GLU A 219 -6.87 -15.17 16.77
C GLU A 219 -5.35 -15.14 16.52
N TRP A 220 -4.92 -15.36 15.27
CA TRP A 220 -3.51 -15.28 14.90
C TRP A 220 -3.00 -13.85 15.03
N GLU A 221 -3.75 -12.85 14.59
CA GLU A 221 -3.42 -11.42 14.75
C GLU A 221 -3.31 -11.03 16.23
N MET A 222 -4.22 -11.51 17.08
CA MET A 222 -4.16 -11.29 18.52
C MET A 222 -2.93 -11.95 19.15
N SER A 223 -2.62 -13.19 18.76
CA SER A 223 -1.44 -13.92 19.26
C SER A 223 -0.15 -13.24 18.84
N ASP A 224 -0.06 -12.74 17.61
CA ASP A 224 1.12 -12.03 17.10
C ASP A 224 1.29 -10.66 17.79
N LYS A 225 0.19 -9.96 18.06
CA LYS A 225 0.19 -8.72 18.83
C LYS A 225 0.74 -8.94 20.25
N VAL A 226 0.29 -9.98 20.93
CA VAL A 226 0.77 -10.34 22.29
C VAL A 226 2.26 -10.71 22.27
N LYS A 227 2.73 -11.43 21.25
CA LYS A 227 4.16 -11.74 21.08
C LYS A 227 4.98 -10.48 20.87
N ARG A 228 4.52 -9.54 20.05
CA ARG A 228 5.20 -8.25 19.81
C ARG A 228 5.25 -7.39 21.07
N GLU A 229 4.17 -7.28 21.82
CA GLU A 229 4.14 -6.54 23.10
C GLU A 229 5.12 -7.12 24.12
N LYS A 230 5.24 -8.45 24.21
CA LYS A 230 6.25 -9.12 25.04
C LYS A 230 7.68 -8.83 24.58
N THR A 231 7.91 -8.80 23.27
CA THR A 231 9.25 -8.50 22.70
C THR A 231 9.63 -7.04 22.92
N TYR A 232 8.68 -6.10 22.76
CA TYR A 232 8.88 -4.68 23.06
C TYR A 232 9.11 -4.44 24.55
N GLY A 233 8.38 -5.12 25.43
CA GLY A 233 8.59 -5.04 26.88
C GLY A 233 9.98 -5.54 27.31
N PHE A 234 10.55 -6.51 26.62
CA PHE A 234 11.90 -7.02 26.89
C PHE A 234 13.00 -6.06 26.40
N CYS A 235 12.78 -5.35 25.28
CA CYS A 235 13.73 -4.36 24.76
C CYS A 235 13.76 -3.04 25.53
N MET A 236 12.75 -2.74 26.34
CA MET A 236 12.70 -1.53 27.17
C MET A 236 13.21 -1.78 28.60
N ALA A 237 13.50 -3.05 28.95
CA ALA A 237 14.02 -3.45 30.26
C ALA A 237 15.54 -3.76 30.26
N LEU A 238 16.22 -3.56 29.13
CA LEU A 238 17.69 -3.57 28.97
C LEU A 238 18.19 -2.16 28.64
#